data_bbc6de28e5e49e5e4ff7f2351e2a71ef
#
_entry.id   bbc6de28e5e49e5e4ff7f2351e2a71ef
#
_cell.length_a   1.000
_cell.length_b   1.000
_cell.length_c   1.000
_cell.angle_alpha   90.00
_cell.angle_beta   90.00
_cell.angle_gamma   90.00
#
_symmetry.space_group_name_H-M   'P 1'
#
loop_
_entity.id
_entity.type
_entity.pdbx_description
1 polymer ?
#
loop_
_entity_poly.entity_id
_entity_poly.type
_entity_poly.pdbx_seq_one_letter_code
_entity_poly.pdbx_strand_id
1 'polypeptide(L)' 'MHFEIVTPIIEIETIASGSTIRILALLRKQYGGGHWRKLKGAATVRLDDGTIRLAELHWFEAHGIGKRKMRIKRFLD' A
#
# COMPACT_ATOMS: atom_id res chain seq x y z
N MET A 1 -0.07 -4.20 -12.98
CA MET A 1 -0.01 -2.77 -13.37
C MET A 1 1.18 -2.12 -12.69
N HIS A 2 2.00 -1.43 -13.46
CA HIS A 2 3.13 -0.68 -12.92
C HIS A 2 2.77 0.80 -12.84
N PHE A 3 3.18 1.46 -11.77
CA PHE A 3 2.91 2.89 -11.58
C PHE A 3 3.97 3.52 -10.69
N GLU A 4 4.07 4.84 -10.78
CA GLU A 4 4.98 5.63 -9.97
C GLU A 4 4.16 6.59 -9.10
N ILE A 5 4.50 6.68 -7.81
CA ILE A 5 3.87 7.64 -6.89
C ILE A 5 4.64 8.95 -7.03
N VAL A 6 3.94 10.03 -7.44
CA VAL A 6 4.59 11.30 -7.75
C VAL A 6 4.33 12.41 -6.73
N THR A 7 3.47 12.15 -5.73
CA THR A 7 3.24 13.08 -4.61
C THR A 7 3.40 12.34 -3.30
N PRO A 8 3.52 13.03 -2.16
CA PRO A 8 3.41 12.37 -0.87
C PRO A 8 2.06 11.67 -0.73
N ILE A 9 2.04 10.57 0.01
CA ILE A 9 0.79 9.87 0.33
C ILE A 9 0.15 10.60 1.50
N ILE A 10 -1.13 10.94 1.36
CA ILE A 10 -1.89 11.68 2.39
C ILE A 10 -3.06 10.85 2.88
N GLU A 11 -3.69 11.29 3.97
CA GLU A 11 -4.87 10.66 4.56
C GLU A 11 -4.61 9.18 4.87
N ILE A 12 -3.43 8.89 5.42
CA ILE A 12 -3.02 7.53 5.73
C ILE A 12 -3.80 7.03 6.94
N GLU A 13 -4.41 5.85 6.81
CA GLU A 13 -5.05 5.20 7.94
C GLU A 13 -4.81 3.69 7.92
N THR A 14 -4.76 3.09 9.10
CA THR A 14 -4.66 1.64 9.27
C THR A 14 -6.06 1.03 9.13
N ILE A 15 -6.21 0.08 8.22
CA ILE A 15 -7.51 -0.55 7.95
C ILE A 15 -7.57 -2.01 8.39
N ALA A 16 -6.43 -2.61 8.72
CA ALA A 16 -6.37 -3.96 9.32
C ALA A 16 -5.03 -4.13 10.02
N SER A 17 -4.97 -4.98 11.03
CA SER A 17 -3.72 -5.28 11.71
C SER A 17 -3.71 -6.72 12.22
N GLY A 18 -2.50 -7.30 12.30
CA GLY A 18 -2.29 -8.63 12.85
C GLY A 18 -3.15 -9.68 12.16
N SER A 19 -3.84 -10.48 12.96
CA SER A 19 -4.62 -11.62 12.48
C SER A 19 -5.81 -11.26 11.60
N THR A 20 -6.21 -9.98 11.54
CA THR A 20 -7.27 -9.55 10.64
C THR A 20 -6.79 -9.39 9.20
N ILE A 21 -5.48 -9.44 8.97
CA ILE A 21 -4.91 -9.39 7.62
C ILE A 21 -4.98 -10.78 7.00
N ARG A 22 -5.67 -10.91 5.87
CA ARG A 22 -5.86 -12.20 5.20
C ARG A 22 -4.55 -12.87 4.79
N ILE A 23 -3.59 -12.08 4.32
CA ILE A 23 -2.32 -12.61 3.80
C ILE A 23 -1.19 -12.57 4.84
N LEU A 24 -1.53 -12.52 6.13
CA LEU A 24 -0.51 -12.38 7.20
C LEU A 24 0.56 -13.46 7.11
N ALA A 25 0.17 -14.72 6.92
CA ALA A 25 1.13 -15.81 6.82
C ALA A 25 2.08 -15.64 5.64
N LEU A 26 1.56 -15.15 4.50
CA LEU A 26 2.35 -14.88 3.32
C LEU A 26 3.35 -13.75 3.57
N LEU A 27 2.91 -12.67 4.20
CA LEU A 27 3.78 -11.53 4.55
C LEU A 27 4.92 -11.98 5.45
N ARG A 28 4.61 -12.78 6.47
CA ARG A 28 5.63 -13.31 7.39
C ARG A 28 6.61 -14.23 6.67
N LYS A 29 6.12 -15.05 5.76
CA LYS A 29 6.95 -15.95 4.98
C LYS A 29 7.89 -15.20 4.04
N GLN A 30 7.39 -14.20 3.34
CA GLN A 30 8.16 -13.46 2.34
C GLN A 30 9.11 -12.43 2.94
N TYR A 31 8.70 -11.75 4.01
CA TYR A 31 9.44 -10.61 4.54
C TYR A 31 9.84 -10.77 6.01
N GLY A 32 9.29 -11.75 6.71
CA GLY A 32 9.51 -11.88 8.15
C GLY A 32 8.68 -10.87 8.92
N GLY A 33 9.27 -10.30 9.96
CA GLY A 33 8.62 -9.30 10.80
C GLY A 33 7.63 -9.89 11.77
N GLY A 34 7.17 -9.06 12.72
CA GLY A 34 6.24 -9.47 13.74
C GLY A 34 4.87 -8.86 13.58
N HIS A 35 4.81 -7.55 13.60
CA HIS A 35 3.55 -6.82 13.67
C HIS A 35 3.23 -6.15 12.33
N TRP A 36 2.35 -6.78 11.57
CA TRP A 36 1.95 -6.28 10.26
C TRP A 36 0.67 -5.45 10.35
N ARG A 37 0.59 -4.41 9.53
CA ARG A 37 -0.59 -3.56 9.36
C ARG A 37 -0.89 -3.43 7.89
N LYS A 38 -2.18 -3.31 7.57
CA LYS A 38 -2.63 -2.92 6.25
C LYS A 38 -3.08 -1.47 6.33
N LEU A 39 -2.58 -0.64 5.41
CA LEU A 39 -2.87 0.78 5.39
C LEU A 39 -3.46 1.19 4.05
N LYS A 40 -4.10 2.36 4.05
CA LYS A 40 -4.52 3.03 2.84
C LYS A 40 -4.14 4.50 2.90
N GLY A 41 -4.09 5.12 1.76
CA GLY A 41 -3.86 6.55 1.63
C GLY A 41 -4.17 7.00 0.21
N ALA A 42 -4.01 8.30 -0.04
CA ALA A 42 -4.26 8.89 -1.35
C ALA A 42 -3.00 9.55 -1.87
N ALA A 43 -2.73 9.39 -3.16
CA ALA A 43 -1.60 10.06 -3.81
C ALA A 43 -1.86 10.16 -5.31
N THR A 44 -1.18 11.11 -5.95
CA THR A 44 -1.14 11.19 -7.40
C THR A 44 -0.13 10.16 -7.92
N VAL A 45 -0.54 9.42 -8.93
CA VAL A 45 0.29 8.38 -9.54
C VAL A 45 0.44 8.67 -11.04
N ARG A 46 1.57 8.22 -11.59
CA ARG A 46 1.81 8.20 -13.04
C ARG A 46 1.71 6.74 -13.50
N LEU A 47 0.85 6.50 -14.47
CA LEU A 47 0.64 5.18 -15.06
C LEU A 47 1.65 4.92 -16.18
N ASP A 48 1.69 3.67 -16.69
CA ASP A 48 2.64 3.26 -17.73
C ASP A 48 2.52 4.10 -19.02
N ASP A 49 1.32 4.58 -19.33
CA ASP A 49 1.08 5.41 -20.52
C ASP A 49 1.37 6.88 -20.27
N GLY A 50 1.90 7.25 -19.10
CA GLY A 50 2.19 8.64 -18.73
C GLY A 50 1.00 9.39 -18.14
N THR A 51 -0.17 8.78 -18.06
CA THR A 51 -1.36 9.42 -17.49
C THR A 51 -1.16 9.68 -16.00
N ILE A 52 -1.56 10.87 -15.55
CA ILE A 52 -1.49 11.27 -14.14
C ILE A 52 -2.88 11.18 -13.53
N ARG A 53 -3.03 10.40 -12.46
CA ARG A 53 -4.32 10.16 -11.80
C ARG A 53 -4.18 10.26 -10.28
N LEU A 54 -5.23 10.71 -9.61
CA LEU A 54 -5.32 10.60 -8.16
C LEU A 54 -5.87 9.22 -7.83
N ALA A 55 -5.20 8.51 -6.91
CA ALA A 55 -5.52 7.13 -6.59
C ALA A 55 -5.58 6.86 -5.10
N GLU A 56 -6.45 5.95 -4.70
CA GLU A 56 -6.39 5.35 -3.37
C GLU A 56 -5.44 4.17 -3.43
N LEU A 57 -4.44 4.18 -2.55
CA LEU A 57 -3.40 3.16 -2.48
C LEU A 57 -3.62 2.31 -1.24
N HIS A 58 -3.37 1.01 -1.36
CA HIS A 58 -3.33 0.09 -0.23
C HIS A 58 -1.98 -0.59 -0.20
N TRP A 59 -1.44 -0.80 1.01
CA TRP A 59 -0.17 -1.49 1.19
C TRP A 59 -0.11 -2.13 2.57
N PHE A 60 0.95 -2.90 2.77
CA PHE A 60 1.24 -3.50 4.07
C PHE A 60 2.58 -3.00 4.57
N GLU A 61 2.73 -2.84 5.87
CA GLU A 61 4.02 -2.50 6.45
C GLU A 61 4.18 -3.11 7.84
N ALA A 62 5.43 -3.31 8.23
CA ALA A 62 5.82 -3.72 9.56
C ALA A 62 7.05 -2.92 9.95
N HIS A 63 7.27 -2.76 11.26
CA HIS A 63 8.41 -2.00 11.78
C HIS A 63 9.73 -2.54 11.23
N GLY A 64 10.55 -1.65 10.69
CA GLY A 64 11.86 -2.01 10.13
C GLY A 64 11.84 -2.62 8.74
N ILE A 65 10.66 -2.89 8.18
CA ILE A 65 10.55 -3.52 6.86
C ILE A 65 10.12 -2.53 5.77
N GLY A 66 9.33 -1.52 6.15
CA GLY A 66 8.80 -0.53 5.20
C GLY A 66 7.54 -1.00 4.49
N LYS A 67 7.18 -0.29 3.44
CA LYS A 67 5.95 -0.54 2.69
C LYS A 67 6.15 -1.71 1.71
N ARG A 68 5.21 -2.65 1.70
CA ARG A 68 5.23 -3.83 0.84
C ARG A 68 3.90 -4.00 0.14
N LYS A 69 3.94 -4.56 -1.07
CA LYS A 69 2.75 -4.89 -1.88
C LYS A 69 1.84 -3.70 -2.10
N MET A 70 2.43 -2.56 -2.45
CA MET A 70 1.69 -1.34 -2.78
C MET A 70 0.87 -1.56 -4.05
N ARG A 71 -0.42 -1.22 -3.99
CA ARG A 71 -1.30 -1.33 -5.16
C ARG A 71 -2.31 -0.20 -5.20
N ILE A 72 -2.79 0.08 -6.39
CA ILE A 72 -3.91 0.98 -6.59
C ILE A 72 -5.19 0.20 -6.30
N LYS A 73 -5.97 0.70 -5.34
CA LYS A 73 -7.29 0.12 -5.03
C LYS A 73 -8.34 0.65 -6.00
N ARG A 74 -8.30 1.96 -6.26
CA ARG A 74 -9.22 2.63 -7.18
C ARG A 74 -8.70 4.04 -7.49
N PHE A 75 -9.23 4.63 -8.55
CA PHE A 75 -8.96 6.04 -8.86
C PHE A 75 -9.99 6.92 -8.17
N LEU A 76 -9.55 8.10 -7.75
CA LEU A 76 -10.36 9.05 -6.99
C LEU A 76 -10.77 10.29 -7.80
N ASP A 77 -10.24 10.46 -9.01
CA ASP A 77 -10.53 11.59 -9.89
C ASP A 77 -11.51 11.24 -11.01
#